data_e83605d36238d4818613f35f22bce4cd
#
_entry.id   e83605d36238d4818613f35f22bce4cd
#
_cell.length_a   1.000
_cell.length_b   1.000
_cell.length_c   1.000
_cell.angle_alpha   90.00
_cell.angle_beta   90.00
_cell.angle_gamma   90.00
#
_symmetry.space_group_name_H-M   'P 1'
#
loop_
_entity.id
_entity.type
_entity.pdbx_description
1 polymer ?
#
loop_
_entity_poly.entity_id
_entity_poly.type
_entity_poly.pdbx_seq_one_letter_code
_entity_poly.pdbx_strand_id
1 'polypeptide(L)'
;MTRALWFIFLTVFLDVTGFGLIIPVLPRLIQELGHVTISEASPIGGWMAASYSIMLFLFAPIMGGLSDQFGRRTVLMLCLAAFGLDYIIQALAPNLTWLFAGRIIAGITGATYSVAGAYIADVSSAEKRAQNFGLIGAAFGLGFIVGPLLGGVLAEYGLRVPFYGAAVLVFLNFLFGFFVLPESLAESNRRKFDFRRANPFGTLKILFRYPVIREFTFVLFLTYMAHFCLQATWTYYTIEKFKWNAAMIGYSLAAVGLCTAIVQGGLTRILLPKMGTRNAV
;
A
#
# COMPACT_ATOMS: atom_id res chain seq x y z
N MET A 1 -3.82 -22.73 -6.71
CA MET A 1 -3.84 -21.80 -5.56
C MET A 1 -4.87 -22.28 -4.55
N THR A 2 -4.54 -22.25 -3.27
CA THR A 2 -5.49 -22.53 -2.18
C THR A 2 -6.47 -21.36 -2.03
N ARG A 3 -7.67 -21.61 -1.43
CA ARG A 3 -8.65 -20.52 -1.15
C ARG A 3 -8.04 -19.39 -0.35
N ALA A 4 -7.17 -19.70 0.62
CA ALA A 4 -6.47 -18.73 1.45
C ALA A 4 -5.51 -17.82 0.63
N LEU A 5 -4.74 -18.38 -0.30
CA LEU A 5 -3.84 -17.60 -1.16
C LEU A 5 -4.62 -16.67 -2.11
N TRP A 6 -5.78 -17.13 -2.64
CA TRP A 6 -6.67 -16.28 -3.42
C TRP A 6 -7.22 -15.12 -2.60
N PHE A 7 -7.60 -15.40 -1.34
CA PHE A 7 -8.08 -14.34 -0.45
C PHE A 7 -6.98 -13.30 -0.19
N ILE A 8 -5.77 -13.73 0.16
CA ILE A 8 -4.66 -12.79 0.42
C ILE A 8 -4.32 -11.97 -0.84
N PHE A 9 -4.30 -12.62 -2.02
CA PHE A 9 -4.12 -11.91 -3.28
C PHE A 9 -5.19 -10.82 -3.46
N LEU A 10 -6.46 -11.17 -3.29
CA LEU A 10 -7.58 -10.25 -3.44
C LEU A 10 -7.52 -9.13 -2.39
N THR A 11 -7.19 -9.46 -1.15
CA THR A 11 -7.01 -8.46 -0.07
C THR A 11 -5.96 -7.43 -0.43
N VAL A 12 -4.76 -7.86 -0.81
CA VAL A 12 -3.68 -6.94 -1.18
C VAL A 12 -4.06 -6.15 -2.44
N PHE A 13 -4.66 -6.80 -3.43
CA PHE A 13 -5.14 -6.14 -4.65
C PHE A 13 -6.16 -5.04 -4.34
N LEU A 14 -7.17 -5.32 -3.51
CA LEU A 14 -8.22 -4.35 -3.16
C LEU A 14 -7.69 -3.22 -2.27
N ASP A 15 -6.77 -3.52 -1.32
CA ASP A 15 -6.12 -2.52 -0.48
C ASP A 15 -5.31 -1.52 -1.33
N VAL A 16 -4.50 -2.05 -2.27
CA VAL A 16 -3.70 -1.21 -3.17
C VAL A 16 -4.59 -0.46 -4.16
N THR A 17 -5.66 -1.07 -4.65
CA THR A 17 -6.66 -0.40 -5.48
C THR A 17 -7.31 0.75 -4.72
N GLY A 18 -7.72 0.53 -3.47
CA GLY A 18 -8.30 1.56 -2.60
C GLY A 18 -7.34 2.74 -2.37
N PHE A 19 -6.06 2.45 -2.11
CA PHE A 19 -5.03 3.48 -2.02
C PHE A 19 -4.87 4.24 -3.35
N GLY A 20 -4.83 3.52 -4.47
CA GLY A 20 -4.69 4.08 -5.81
C GLY A 20 -5.86 4.99 -6.23
N LEU A 21 -7.09 4.68 -5.80
CA LEU A 21 -8.29 5.48 -6.06
C LEU A 21 -8.15 6.93 -5.62
N ILE A 22 -7.40 7.19 -4.55
CA ILE A 22 -7.28 8.51 -3.93
C ILE A 22 -6.22 9.37 -4.62
N ILE A 23 -5.21 8.76 -5.23
CA ILE A 23 -4.04 9.47 -5.79
C ILE A 23 -4.45 10.61 -6.74
N PRO A 24 -5.34 10.41 -7.73
CA PRO A 24 -5.67 11.47 -8.68
C PRO A 24 -6.55 12.58 -8.10
N VAL A 25 -7.22 12.35 -6.97
CA VAL A 25 -8.20 13.31 -6.40
C VAL A 25 -7.67 14.08 -5.20
N LEU A 26 -6.70 13.53 -4.47
CA LEU A 26 -6.19 14.10 -3.22
C LEU A 26 -5.70 15.55 -3.37
N PRO A 27 -4.94 15.95 -4.43
CA PRO A 27 -4.51 17.33 -4.59
C PRO A 27 -5.66 18.34 -4.68
N ARG A 28 -6.70 17.99 -5.44
CA ARG A 28 -7.88 18.85 -5.60
C ARG A 28 -8.71 18.90 -4.33
N LEU A 29 -8.82 17.81 -3.59
CA LEU A 29 -9.49 17.80 -2.29
C LEU A 29 -8.73 18.64 -1.25
N ILE A 30 -7.40 18.60 -1.25
CA ILE A 30 -6.58 19.47 -0.39
C ILE A 30 -6.80 20.95 -0.78
N GLN A 31 -6.83 21.25 -2.08
CA GLN A 31 -7.08 22.59 -2.57
C GLN A 31 -8.46 23.11 -2.13
N GLU A 32 -9.50 22.29 -2.26
CA GLU A 32 -10.88 22.63 -1.86
C GLU A 32 -10.98 22.89 -0.35
N LEU A 33 -10.50 21.96 0.48
CA LEU A 33 -10.62 22.03 1.93
C LEU A 33 -9.67 23.02 2.58
N GLY A 34 -8.53 23.30 1.96
CA GLY A 34 -7.52 24.24 2.46
C GLY A 34 -7.68 25.66 1.90
N HIS A 35 -8.54 25.84 0.89
CA HIS A 35 -8.65 27.12 0.15
C HIS A 35 -7.30 27.63 -0.38
N VAL A 36 -6.46 26.71 -0.86
CA VAL A 36 -5.09 26.96 -1.30
C VAL A 36 -4.93 26.69 -2.80
N THR A 37 -3.85 27.16 -3.38
CA THR A 37 -3.45 26.81 -4.76
C THR A 37 -2.92 25.38 -4.84
N ILE A 38 -2.83 24.80 -6.05
CA ILE A 38 -2.24 23.47 -6.26
C ILE A 38 -0.76 23.43 -5.81
N SER A 39 -0.04 24.52 -6.03
CA SER A 39 1.37 24.65 -5.60
C SER A 39 1.50 24.59 -4.07
N GLU A 40 0.60 25.26 -3.34
CA GLU A 40 0.55 25.23 -1.87
C GLU A 40 -0.01 23.90 -1.34
N ALA A 41 -0.88 23.22 -2.08
CA ALA A 41 -1.40 21.90 -1.74
C ALA A 41 -0.31 20.81 -1.79
N SER A 42 0.72 20.97 -2.64
CA SER A 42 1.79 19.98 -2.81
C SER A 42 2.55 19.67 -1.50
N PRO A 43 3.09 20.64 -0.75
CA PRO A 43 3.74 20.35 0.53
C PRO A 43 2.76 19.77 1.57
N ILE A 44 1.49 20.19 1.57
CA ILE A 44 0.46 19.63 2.47
C ILE A 44 0.27 18.14 2.17
N GLY A 45 0.12 17.76 0.89
CA GLY A 45 0.03 16.38 0.47
C GLY A 45 1.30 15.58 0.79
N GLY A 46 2.47 16.21 0.67
CA GLY A 46 3.75 15.63 1.09
C GLY A 46 3.77 15.29 2.59
N TRP A 47 3.32 16.19 3.46
CA TRP A 47 3.19 15.93 4.89
C TRP A 47 2.14 14.86 5.22
N MET A 48 1.04 14.79 4.48
CA MET A 48 0.05 13.72 4.60
C MET A 48 0.64 12.36 4.24
N ALA A 49 1.42 12.27 3.16
CA ALA A 49 2.13 11.06 2.78
C ALA A 49 3.21 10.67 3.79
N ALA A 50 3.95 11.65 4.33
CA ALA A 50 4.94 11.42 5.37
C ALA A 50 4.30 10.89 6.67
N SER A 51 3.18 11.49 7.11
CA SER A 51 2.47 11.03 8.32
C SER A 51 1.98 9.59 8.17
N TYR A 52 1.41 9.21 7.02
CA TYR A 52 1.05 7.83 6.70
C TYR A 52 2.28 6.90 6.81
N SER A 53 3.38 7.25 6.15
CA SER A 53 4.58 6.41 6.08
C SER A 53 5.27 6.26 7.44
N ILE A 54 5.29 7.31 8.25
CA ILE A 54 5.82 7.28 9.62
C ILE A 54 4.99 6.33 10.48
N MET A 55 3.66 6.45 10.43
CA MET A 55 2.77 5.56 11.18
C MET A 55 2.90 4.10 10.72
N LEU A 56 2.96 3.87 9.41
CA LEU A 56 3.19 2.53 8.85
C LEU A 56 4.52 1.94 9.35
N PHE A 57 5.60 2.70 9.33
CA PHE A 57 6.91 2.26 9.83
C PHE A 57 6.88 1.89 11.32
N LEU A 58 6.23 2.72 12.13
CA LEU A 58 6.14 2.50 13.59
C LEU A 58 5.23 1.32 13.94
N PHE A 59 4.10 1.18 13.25
CA PHE A 59 3.06 0.23 13.61
C PHE A 59 3.15 -1.11 12.88
N ALA A 60 3.86 -1.22 11.76
CA ALA A 60 3.99 -2.50 11.06
C ALA A 60 4.59 -3.63 11.93
N PRO A 61 5.67 -3.43 12.71
CA PRO A 61 6.16 -4.46 13.63
C PRO A 61 5.21 -4.74 14.79
N ILE A 62 4.48 -3.72 15.27
CA ILE A 62 3.48 -3.87 16.34
C ILE A 62 2.33 -4.73 15.85
N MET A 63 1.76 -4.44 14.69
CA MET A 63 0.67 -5.24 14.10
C MET A 63 1.13 -6.66 13.76
N GLY A 64 2.36 -6.82 13.29
CA GLY A 64 2.99 -8.13 13.13
C GLY A 64 3.02 -8.91 14.45
N GLY A 65 3.53 -8.31 15.52
CA GLY A 65 3.58 -8.92 16.86
C GLY A 65 2.19 -9.20 17.45
N LEU A 66 1.21 -8.30 17.25
CA LEU A 66 -0.19 -8.54 17.67
C LEU A 66 -0.79 -9.71 16.89
N SER A 67 -0.46 -9.85 15.61
CA SER A 67 -0.93 -10.98 14.81
C SER A 67 -0.29 -12.31 15.20
N ASP A 68 0.93 -12.29 15.78
CA ASP A 68 1.55 -13.47 16.40
C ASP A 68 0.83 -13.89 17.68
N GLN A 69 0.22 -12.96 18.41
CA GLN A 69 -0.48 -13.23 19.66
C GLN A 69 -1.95 -13.59 19.46
N PHE A 70 -2.68 -12.79 18.70
CA PHE A 70 -4.14 -12.90 18.55
C PHE A 70 -4.57 -13.70 17.33
N GLY A 71 -3.63 -14.10 16.48
CA GLY A 71 -3.88 -14.79 15.22
C GLY A 71 -3.87 -13.83 14.03
N ARG A 72 -3.43 -14.35 12.88
CA ARG A 72 -3.29 -13.58 11.64
C ARG A 72 -4.63 -13.05 11.14
N ARG A 73 -5.64 -13.94 11.13
CA ARG A 73 -6.99 -13.60 10.66
C ARG A 73 -7.58 -12.45 11.47
N THR A 74 -7.52 -12.53 12.80
CA THR A 74 -8.14 -11.53 13.70
C THR A 74 -7.56 -10.15 13.45
N VAL A 75 -6.22 -10.02 13.39
CA VAL A 75 -5.58 -8.72 13.19
C VAL A 75 -5.80 -8.21 11.77
N LEU A 76 -5.78 -9.08 10.76
CA LEU A 76 -6.07 -8.71 9.37
C LEU A 76 -7.49 -8.14 9.23
N MET A 77 -8.49 -8.78 9.86
CA MET A 77 -9.88 -8.30 9.84
C MET A 77 -10.03 -6.96 10.54
N LEU A 78 -9.38 -6.76 11.70
CA LEU A 78 -9.38 -5.47 12.38
C LEU A 78 -8.75 -4.36 11.54
N CYS A 79 -7.62 -4.64 10.88
CA CYS A 79 -6.99 -3.69 9.96
C CYS A 79 -7.92 -3.31 8.80
N LEU A 80 -8.57 -4.29 8.16
CA LEU A 80 -9.52 -4.04 7.06
C LEU A 80 -10.72 -3.20 7.54
N ALA A 81 -11.32 -3.54 8.67
CA ALA A 81 -12.45 -2.78 9.22
C ALA A 81 -12.06 -1.32 9.50
N ALA A 82 -10.92 -1.10 10.18
CA ALA A 82 -10.42 0.23 10.50
C ALA A 82 -10.03 1.02 9.25
N PHE A 83 -9.48 0.36 8.23
CA PHE A 83 -9.12 0.99 6.97
C PHE A 83 -10.35 1.40 6.15
N GLY A 84 -11.42 0.55 6.16
CA GLY A 84 -12.71 0.91 5.55
C GLY A 84 -13.38 2.11 6.24
N LEU A 85 -13.34 2.16 7.58
CA LEU A 85 -13.83 3.31 8.34
C LEU A 85 -13.01 4.58 8.07
N ASP A 86 -11.69 4.46 7.93
CA ASP A 86 -10.83 5.57 7.56
C ASP A 86 -11.23 6.21 6.22
N TYR A 87 -11.53 5.41 5.20
CA TYR A 87 -12.02 5.94 3.93
C TYR A 87 -13.33 6.71 4.07
N ILE A 88 -14.25 6.29 4.94
CA ILE A 88 -15.47 7.04 5.23
C ILE A 88 -15.15 8.36 5.94
N ILE A 89 -14.24 8.33 6.93
CA ILE A 89 -13.78 9.54 7.62
C ILE A 89 -13.20 10.55 6.62
N GLN A 90 -12.38 10.09 5.69
CA GLN A 90 -11.79 10.95 4.66
C GLN A 90 -12.84 11.46 3.65
N ALA A 91 -13.81 10.61 3.25
CA ALA A 91 -14.90 11.01 2.38
C ALA A 91 -15.76 12.13 3.00
N LEU A 92 -15.97 12.09 4.31
CA LEU A 92 -16.76 13.06 5.08
C LEU A 92 -15.91 14.20 5.66
N ALA A 93 -14.61 14.24 5.41
CA ALA A 93 -13.71 15.23 6.00
C ALA A 93 -14.17 16.67 5.73
N PRO A 94 -14.43 17.48 6.77
CA PRO A 94 -14.84 18.87 6.62
C PRO A 94 -13.65 19.83 6.43
N ASN A 95 -12.43 19.40 6.75
CA ASN A 95 -11.21 20.19 6.69
C ASN A 95 -9.96 19.32 6.59
N LEU A 96 -8.79 19.95 6.41
CA LEU A 96 -7.49 19.27 6.28
C LEU A 96 -7.11 18.44 7.51
N THR A 97 -7.51 18.85 8.72
CA THR A 97 -7.19 18.12 9.96
C THR A 97 -7.78 16.71 9.94
N TRP A 98 -9.00 16.55 9.43
CA TRP A 98 -9.62 15.24 9.28
C TRP A 98 -8.93 14.37 8.24
N LEU A 99 -8.46 14.98 7.14
CA LEU A 99 -7.64 14.24 6.15
C LEU A 99 -6.32 13.78 6.75
N PHE A 100 -5.64 14.61 7.58
CA PHE A 100 -4.45 14.22 8.30
C PHE A 100 -4.73 13.08 9.29
N ALA A 101 -5.80 13.19 10.07
CA ALA A 101 -6.23 12.13 10.98
C ALA A 101 -6.44 10.82 10.24
N GLY A 102 -7.12 10.86 9.09
CA GLY A 102 -7.26 9.71 8.20
C GLY A 102 -5.91 9.14 7.74
N ARG A 103 -4.96 9.98 7.33
CA ARG A 103 -3.62 9.49 6.94
C ARG A 103 -2.88 8.80 8.09
N ILE A 104 -3.03 9.28 9.31
CA ILE A 104 -2.47 8.66 10.52
C ILE A 104 -3.13 7.29 10.76
N ILE A 105 -4.46 7.22 10.74
CA ILE A 105 -5.21 5.97 10.93
C ILE A 105 -4.85 4.96 9.82
N ALA A 106 -4.84 5.40 8.56
CA ALA A 106 -4.44 4.57 7.43
C ALA A 106 -3.02 4.03 7.58
N GLY A 107 -2.08 4.82 8.09
CA GLY A 107 -0.71 4.37 8.36
C GLY A 107 -0.65 3.29 9.44
N ILE A 108 -1.42 3.43 10.52
CA ILE A 108 -1.51 2.43 11.60
C ILE A 108 -2.10 1.12 11.05
N THR A 109 -3.18 1.21 10.29
CA THR A 109 -3.92 0.04 9.77
C THR A 109 -3.31 -0.54 8.50
N GLY A 110 -2.52 0.22 7.75
CA GLY A 110 -1.82 -0.20 6.54
C GLY A 110 -0.80 -1.32 6.74
N ALA A 111 -0.56 -1.72 7.99
CA ALA A 111 0.23 -2.90 8.35
C ALA A 111 -0.40 -4.24 7.88
N THR A 112 -1.60 -4.23 7.27
CA THR A 112 -2.22 -5.36 6.54
C THR A 112 -1.20 -6.10 5.69
N TYR A 113 -0.31 -5.38 5.03
CA TYR A 113 0.75 -5.94 4.18
C TYR A 113 1.72 -6.85 4.95
N SER A 114 2.13 -6.43 6.16
CA SER A 114 3.01 -7.21 7.04
C SER A 114 2.32 -8.50 7.51
N VAL A 115 1.05 -8.39 7.91
CA VAL A 115 0.24 -9.53 8.38
C VAL A 115 -0.06 -10.50 7.23
N ALA A 116 -0.39 -9.98 6.03
CA ALA A 116 -0.58 -10.79 4.82
C ALA A 116 0.68 -11.57 4.43
N GLY A 117 1.86 -10.93 4.52
CA GLY A 117 3.14 -11.59 4.30
C GLY A 117 3.39 -12.73 5.29
N ALA A 118 3.11 -12.50 6.58
CA ALA A 118 3.22 -13.52 7.61
C ALA A 118 2.23 -14.68 7.37
N TYR A 119 0.99 -14.36 7.00
CA TYR A 119 -0.02 -15.36 6.63
C TYR A 119 0.46 -16.27 5.47
N ILE A 120 1.01 -15.66 4.40
CA ILE A 120 1.58 -16.43 3.27
C ILE A 120 2.72 -17.32 3.74
N ALA A 121 3.60 -16.82 4.63
CA ALA A 121 4.69 -17.60 5.16
C ALA A 121 4.19 -18.84 5.94
N ASP A 122 3.09 -18.68 6.70
CA ASP A 122 2.49 -19.75 7.50
C ASP A 122 1.84 -20.84 6.63
N VAL A 123 1.19 -20.47 5.50
CA VAL A 123 0.47 -21.42 4.63
C VAL A 123 1.31 -21.95 3.45
N SER A 124 2.57 -21.54 3.34
CA SER A 124 3.44 -21.89 2.22
C SER A 124 4.51 -22.89 2.64
N SER A 125 4.69 -23.98 1.86
CA SER A 125 5.88 -24.81 1.99
C SER A 125 7.15 -24.05 1.57
N ALA A 126 8.32 -24.48 2.02
CA ALA A 126 9.59 -23.82 1.73
C ALA A 126 9.83 -23.62 0.22
N GLU A 127 9.46 -24.63 -0.58
CA GLU A 127 9.65 -24.65 -2.05
C GLU A 127 8.73 -23.66 -2.78
N LYS A 128 7.50 -23.44 -2.27
CA LYS A 128 6.49 -22.58 -2.90
C LYS A 128 6.46 -21.16 -2.31
N ARG A 129 7.22 -20.91 -1.24
CA ARG A 129 7.17 -19.64 -0.52
C ARG A 129 7.51 -18.46 -1.42
N ALA A 130 8.61 -18.53 -2.18
CA ALA A 130 9.00 -17.48 -3.11
C ALA A 130 7.92 -17.20 -4.17
N GLN A 131 7.30 -18.25 -4.73
CA GLN A 131 6.22 -18.13 -5.71
C GLN A 131 4.99 -17.46 -5.09
N ASN A 132 4.61 -17.85 -3.87
CA ASN A 132 3.43 -17.30 -3.18
C ASN A 132 3.64 -15.84 -2.77
N PHE A 133 4.87 -15.45 -2.37
CA PHE A 133 5.20 -14.03 -2.17
C PHE A 133 5.14 -13.22 -3.48
N GLY A 134 5.44 -13.82 -4.61
CA GLY A 134 5.26 -13.20 -5.92
C GLY A 134 3.81 -12.80 -6.21
N LEU A 135 2.82 -13.47 -5.61
CA LEU A 135 1.41 -13.10 -5.73
C LEU A 135 1.11 -11.74 -5.07
N ILE A 136 1.77 -11.42 -3.95
CA ILE A 136 1.66 -10.09 -3.32
C ILE A 136 2.14 -9.03 -4.30
N GLY A 137 3.31 -9.24 -4.93
CA GLY A 137 3.82 -8.30 -5.92
C GLY A 137 2.90 -8.12 -7.12
N ALA A 138 2.30 -9.22 -7.62
CA ALA A 138 1.33 -9.16 -8.71
C ALA A 138 0.04 -8.43 -8.30
N ALA A 139 -0.47 -8.69 -7.09
CA ALA A 139 -1.64 -7.98 -6.55
C ALA A 139 -1.38 -6.48 -6.41
N PHE A 140 -0.19 -6.12 -5.90
CA PHE A 140 0.26 -4.74 -5.79
C PHE A 140 0.32 -4.04 -7.14
N GLY A 141 0.98 -4.66 -8.13
CA GLY A 141 1.10 -4.11 -9.48
C GLY A 141 -0.25 -3.89 -10.15
N LEU A 142 -1.16 -4.90 -10.09
CA LEU A 142 -2.50 -4.79 -10.64
C LEU A 142 -3.34 -3.74 -9.92
N GLY A 143 -3.29 -3.69 -8.59
CA GLY A 143 -4.00 -2.69 -7.80
C GLY A 143 -3.54 -1.27 -8.11
N PHE A 144 -2.24 -1.08 -8.36
CA PHE A 144 -1.67 0.21 -8.73
C PHE A 144 -2.00 0.66 -10.16
N ILE A 145 -2.41 -0.26 -11.04
CA ILE A 145 -2.97 0.06 -12.36
C ILE A 145 -4.46 0.42 -12.24
N VAL A 146 -5.22 -0.46 -11.59
CA VAL A 146 -6.68 -0.37 -11.51
C VAL A 146 -7.13 0.79 -10.61
N GLY A 147 -6.41 1.03 -9.49
CA GLY A 147 -6.76 2.05 -8.51
C GLY A 147 -6.84 3.45 -9.09
N PRO A 148 -5.75 4.02 -9.63
CA PRO A 148 -5.76 5.36 -10.21
C PRO A 148 -6.71 5.49 -11.40
N LEU A 149 -6.86 4.43 -12.21
CA LEU A 149 -7.81 4.38 -13.32
C LEU A 149 -9.25 4.57 -12.83
N LEU A 150 -9.68 3.76 -11.88
CA LEU A 150 -11.00 3.86 -11.27
C LEU A 150 -11.18 5.17 -10.50
N GLY A 151 -10.13 5.62 -9.80
CA GLY A 151 -10.15 6.87 -9.06
C GLY A 151 -10.37 8.09 -9.96
N GLY A 152 -9.70 8.10 -11.11
CA GLY A 152 -9.89 9.14 -12.13
C GLY A 152 -11.32 9.17 -12.69
N VAL A 153 -11.88 8.00 -13.02
CA VAL A 153 -13.26 7.89 -13.54
C VAL A 153 -14.27 8.26 -12.46
N LEU A 154 -14.14 7.74 -11.24
CA LEU A 154 -15.06 8.06 -10.15
C LEU A 154 -15.03 9.54 -9.75
N ALA A 155 -13.90 10.21 -9.94
CA ALA A 155 -13.76 11.64 -9.67
C ALA A 155 -14.60 12.53 -10.57
N GLU A 156 -15.06 12.04 -11.73
CA GLU A 156 -15.99 12.76 -12.61
C GLU A 156 -17.37 12.95 -11.95
N TYR A 157 -17.73 12.06 -11.03
CA TYR A 157 -18.96 12.12 -10.24
C TYR A 157 -18.81 12.92 -8.94
N GLY A 158 -17.60 13.37 -8.62
CA GLY A 158 -17.28 14.20 -7.45
C GLY A 158 -15.99 13.78 -6.75
N LEU A 159 -15.28 14.75 -6.15
CA LEU A 159 -13.95 14.53 -5.52
C LEU A 159 -13.98 13.55 -4.35
N ARG A 160 -15.13 13.33 -3.73
CA ARG A 160 -15.31 12.43 -2.58
C ARG A 160 -15.75 11.01 -2.99
N VAL A 161 -16.24 10.82 -4.22
CA VAL A 161 -16.76 9.54 -4.72
C VAL A 161 -15.70 8.45 -4.71
N PRO A 162 -14.43 8.69 -5.09
CA PRO A 162 -13.37 7.69 -4.99
C PRO A 162 -13.15 7.14 -3.56
N PHE A 163 -13.31 7.97 -2.52
CA PHE A 163 -13.18 7.53 -1.13
C PHE A 163 -14.33 6.60 -0.72
N TYR A 164 -15.57 6.91 -1.13
CA TYR A 164 -16.71 5.99 -0.92
C TYR A 164 -16.49 4.69 -1.69
N GLY A 165 -15.98 4.75 -2.92
CA GLY A 165 -15.61 3.57 -3.71
C GLY A 165 -14.59 2.71 -3.01
N ALA A 166 -13.53 3.32 -2.46
CA ALA A 166 -12.51 2.63 -1.68
C ALA A 166 -13.10 1.99 -0.41
N ALA A 167 -13.96 2.71 0.32
CA ALA A 167 -14.63 2.17 1.50
C ALA A 167 -15.47 0.93 1.16
N VAL A 168 -16.26 0.98 0.09
CA VAL A 168 -17.07 -0.15 -0.38
C VAL A 168 -16.18 -1.35 -0.71
N LEU A 169 -15.09 -1.16 -1.46
CA LEU A 169 -14.17 -2.23 -1.82
C LEU A 169 -13.57 -2.90 -0.58
N VAL A 170 -13.12 -2.10 0.39
CA VAL A 170 -12.50 -2.63 1.62
C VAL A 170 -13.53 -3.33 2.49
N PHE A 171 -14.76 -2.82 2.62
CA PHE A 171 -15.82 -3.51 3.36
C PHE A 171 -16.27 -4.81 2.67
N LEU A 172 -16.35 -4.85 1.36
CA LEU A 172 -16.60 -6.11 0.62
C LEU A 172 -15.48 -7.12 0.86
N ASN A 173 -14.22 -6.67 0.87
CA ASN A 173 -13.08 -7.51 1.19
C ASN A 173 -13.12 -8.00 2.64
N PHE A 174 -13.49 -7.14 3.60
CA PHE A 174 -13.70 -7.51 4.98
C PHE A 174 -14.76 -8.60 5.12
N LEU A 175 -15.93 -8.42 4.50
CA LEU A 175 -17.02 -9.41 4.52
C LEU A 175 -16.56 -10.72 3.88
N PHE A 176 -15.88 -10.67 2.74
CA PHE A 176 -15.32 -11.85 2.09
C PHE A 176 -14.34 -12.59 3.01
N GLY A 177 -13.44 -11.85 3.67
CA GLY A 177 -12.49 -12.42 4.62
C GLY A 177 -13.16 -13.01 5.86
N PHE A 178 -14.21 -12.37 6.35
CA PHE A 178 -14.95 -12.86 7.50
C PHE A 178 -15.52 -14.27 7.29
N PHE A 179 -16.01 -14.55 6.09
CA PHE A 179 -16.61 -15.85 5.75
C PHE A 179 -15.61 -16.88 5.20
N VAL A 180 -14.53 -16.44 4.54
CA VAL A 180 -13.67 -17.33 3.74
C VAL A 180 -12.30 -17.56 4.34
N LEU A 181 -11.75 -16.58 5.12
CA LEU A 181 -10.38 -16.68 5.60
C LEU A 181 -10.28 -17.56 6.86
N PRO A 182 -9.59 -18.72 6.80
CA PRO A 182 -9.29 -19.49 8.00
C PRO A 182 -8.15 -18.84 8.80
N GLU A 183 -8.00 -19.19 10.06
CA GLU A 183 -6.79 -18.83 10.83
C GLU A 183 -5.58 -19.65 10.33
N SER A 184 -4.45 -18.98 10.08
CA SER A 184 -3.22 -19.67 9.63
C SER A 184 -2.31 -20.04 10.79
N LEU A 185 -2.37 -19.31 11.91
CA LEU A 185 -1.49 -19.51 13.04
C LEU A 185 -2.18 -20.37 14.12
N ALA A 186 -1.75 -21.63 14.22
CA ALA A 186 -2.26 -22.52 15.27
C ALA A 186 -2.03 -21.93 16.67
N GLU A 187 -2.96 -22.15 17.59
CA GLU A 187 -2.89 -21.61 18.97
C GLU A 187 -1.59 -21.99 19.69
N SER A 188 -1.09 -23.20 19.46
CA SER A 188 0.18 -23.69 20.00
C SER A 188 1.40 -22.89 19.52
N ASN A 189 1.31 -22.22 18.36
CA ASN A 189 2.39 -21.44 17.76
C ASN A 189 2.29 -19.95 18.07
N ARG A 190 1.22 -19.53 18.75
CA ARG A 190 1.03 -18.14 19.16
C ARG A 190 2.06 -17.72 20.18
N ARG A 191 2.56 -16.50 20.06
CA ARG A 191 3.57 -15.92 20.96
C ARG A 191 2.99 -14.69 21.65
N LYS A 192 3.29 -14.51 22.94
CA LYS A 192 2.93 -13.30 23.66
C LYS A 192 3.61 -12.10 23.00
N PHE A 193 2.89 -11.00 22.89
CA PHE A 193 3.39 -9.75 22.35
C PHE A 193 4.55 -9.23 23.21
N ASP A 194 5.63 -8.79 22.55
CA ASP A 194 6.81 -8.23 23.18
C ASP A 194 7.21 -6.92 22.48
N PHE A 195 7.05 -5.80 23.17
CA PHE A 195 7.41 -4.48 22.68
C PHE A 195 8.89 -4.36 22.27
N ARG A 196 9.79 -5.13 22.88
CA ARG A 196 11.22 -5.11 22.53
C ARG A 196 11.46 -5.68 21.13
N ARG A 197 10.68 -6.67 20.73
CA ARG A 197 10.72 -7.28 19.40
C ARG A 197 9.98 -6.44 18.35
N ALA A 198 8.91 -5.76 18.77
CA ALA A 198 8.12 -4.87 17.92
C ALA A 198 8.75 -3.48 17.73
N ASN A 199 10.06 -3.35 17.97
CA ASN A 199 10.79 -2.08 17.85
C ASN A 199 11.38 -1.92 16.43
N PRO A 200 10.85 -1.00 15.59
CA PRO A 200 11.35 -0.77 14.24
C PRO A 200 12.82 -0.30 14.21
N PHE A 201 13.22 0.50 15.20
CA PHE A 201 14.60 0.99 15.31
C PHE A 201 15.59 -0.13 15.67
N GLY A 202 15.15 -1.11 16.46
CA GLY A 202 15.94 -2.30 16.76
C GLY A 202 16.24 -3.12 15.50
N THR A 203 15.24 -3.26 14.62
CA THR A 203 15.41 -3.93 13.32
C THR A 203 16.40 -3.19 12.43
N LEU A 204 16.30 -1.87 12.33
CA LEU A 204 17.28 -1.04 11.59
C LEU A 204 18.69 -1.22 12.15
N LYS A 205 18.87 -1.18 13.47
CA LYS A 205 20.19 -1.37 14.11
C LYS A 205 20.83 -2.71 13.73
N ILE A 206 20.03 -3.77 13.64
CA ILE A 206 20.51 -5.10 13.22
C ILE A 206 20.94 -5.07 11.75
N LEU A 207 20.13 -4.48 10.86
CA LEU A 207 20.47 -4.37 9.43
C LEU A 207 21.77 -3.60 9.21
N PHE A 208 21.96 -2.49 9.92
CA PHE A 208 23.18 -1.67 9.81
C PHE A 208 24.45 -2.32 10.41
N ARG A 209 24.32 -3.40 11.17
CA ARG A 209 25.47 -4.14 11.74
C ARG A 209 26.29 -4.84 10.67
N TYR A 210 25.68 -5.23 9.54
CA TYR A 210 26.35 -5.95 8.46
C TYR A 210 26.69 -4.99 7.31
N PRO A 211 27.98 -4.76 6.97
CA PRO A 211 28.40 -3.77 5.98
C PRO A 211 27.72 -3.95 4.62
N VAL A 212 27.72 -5.18 4.10
CA VAL A 212 27.11 -5.50 2.79
C VAL A 212 25.60 -5.17 2.80
N ILE A 213 24.88 -5.56 3.86
CA ILE A 213 23.43 -5.30 3.98
C ILE A 213 23.18 -3.79 4.07
N ARG A 214 24.03 -3.06 4.80
CA ARG A 214 23.94 -1.60 4.93
C ARG A 214 24.05 -0.92 3.57
N GLU A 215 25.02 -1.28 2.75
CA GLU A 215 25.24 -0.72 1.41
C GLU A 215 24.04 -0.98 0.49
N PHE A 216 23.57 -2.22 0.42
CA PHE A 216 22.36 -2.56 -0.33
C PHE A 216 21.12 -1.82 0.18
N THR A 217 20.95 -1.73 1.50
CA THR A 217 19.83 -1.00 2.11
C THR A 217 19.87 0.49 1.72
N PHE A 218 21.07 1.10 1.71
CA PHE A 218 21.22 2.50 1.31
C PHE A 218 20.90 2.72 -0.18
N VAL A 219 21.37 1.84 -1.07
CA VAL A 219 21.03 1.91 -2.50
C VAL A 219 19.52 1.74 -2.70
N LEU A 220 18.89 0.77 -2.05
CA LEU A 220 17.45 0.59 -2.10
C LEU A 220 16.69 1.82 -1.56
N PHE A 221 17.16 2.40 -0.46
CA PHE A 221 16.57 3.63 0.09
C PHE A 221 16.60 4.77 -0.93
N LEU A 222 17.74 5.02 -1.57
CA LEU A 222 17.85 6.07 -2.60
C LEU A 222 16.96 5.77 -3.81
N THR A 223 16.91 4.52 -4.26
CA THR A 223 16.05 4.09 -5.39
C THR A 223 14.57 4.30 -5.08
N TYR A 224 14.12 3.84 -3.91
CA TYR A 224 12.73 4.04 -3.50
C TYR A 224 12.40 5.52 -3.22
N MET A 225 13.34 6.28 -2.66
CA MET A 225 13.17 7.72 -2.46
C MET A 225 12.93 8.44 -3.79
N ALA A 226 13.75 8.15 -4.81
CA ALA A 226 13.56 8.73 -6.15
C ALA A 226 12.22 8.31 -6.77
N HIS A 227 11.85 7.03 -6.65
CA HIS A 227 10.59 6.50 -7.16
C HIS A 227 9.37 7.15 -6.50
N PHE A 228 9.34 7.20 -5.17
CA PHE A 228 8.22 7.81 -4.44
C PHE A 228 8.17 9.33 -4.56
N CYS A 229 9.31 10.00 -4.73
CA CYS A 229 9.35 11.44 -5.01
C CYS A 229 8.62 11.76 -6.30
N LEU A 230 8.88 10.99 -7.38
CA LEU A 230 8.17 11.15 -8.64
C LEU A 230 6.65 10.92 -8.47
N GLN A 231 6.25 9.86 -7.79
CA GLN A 231 4.82 9.57 -7.57
C GLN A 231 4.13 10.67 -6.74
N ALA A 232 4.78 11.16 -5.70
CA ALA A 232 4.22 12.19 -4.82
C ALA A 232 4.02 13.53 -5.53
N THR A 233 4.88 13.87 -6.49
CA THR A 233 4.85 15.16 -7.21
C THR A 233 4.08 15.09 -8.52
N TRP A 234 3.98 13.93 -9.15
CA TRP A 234 3.41 13.76 -10.51
C TRP A 234 2.02 14.38 -10.65
N THR A 235 1.12 14.08 -9.73
CA THR A 235 -0.27 14.55 -9.78
C THR A 235 -0.34 16.07 -9.67
N TYR A 236 0.41 16.67 -8.74
CA TYR A 236 0.45 18.13 -8.57
C TYR A 236 1.05 18.82 -9.80
N TYR A 237 2.17 18.29 -10.30
CA TYR A 237 2.85 18.81 -11.48
C TYR A 237 1.96 18.78 -12.71
N THR A 238 1.27 17.67 -12.96
CA THR A 238 0.40 17.54 -14.14
C THR A 238 -0.86 18.41 -14.05
N ILE A 239 -1.41 18.60 -12.86
CA ILE A 239 -2.51 19.57 -12.65
C ILE A 239 -2.02 20.99 -12.93
N GLU A 240 -0.88 21.39 -12.35
CA GLU A 240 -0.39 22.76 -12.47
C GLU A 240 0.03 23.09 -13.89
N LYS A 241 0.87 22.25 -14.51
CA LYS A 241 1.48 22.52 -15.81
C LYS A 241 0.57 22.23 -16.99
N PHE A 242 -0.13 21.10 -16.97
CA PHE A 242 -0.93 20.64 -18.11
C PHE A 242 -2.43 20.82 -17.89
N LYS A 243 -2.86 21.30 -16.71
CA LYS A 243 -4.26 21.46 -16.31
C LYS A 243 -5.08 20.15 -16.43
N TRP A 244 -4.43 19.03 -16.21
CA TRP A 244 -5.06 17.72 -16.31
C TRP A 244 -6.18 17.57 -15.27
N ASN A 245 -7.24 16.88 -15.68
CA ASN A 245 -8.28 16.42 -14.76
C ASN A 245 -7.89 15.09 -14.10
N ALA A 246 -8.67 14.63 -13.12
CA ALA A 246 -8.38 13.40 -12.39
C ALA A 246 -8.38 12.17 -13.29
N ALA A 247 -9.22 12.11 -14.33
CA ALA A 247 -9.26 11.01 -15.28
C ALA A 247 -7.96 10.90 -16.10
N MET A 248 -7.44 12.02 -16.62
CA MET A 248 -6.16 12.03 -17.36
C MET A 248 -5.01 11.58 -16.46
N ILE A 249 -4.98 12.01 -15.20
CA ILE A 249 -3.98 11.57 -14.23
C ILE A 249 -4.11 10.06 -13.99
N GLY A 250 -5.33 9.56 -13.79
CA GLY A 250 -5.61 8.14 -13.64
C GLY A 250 -5.12 7.32 -14.84
N TYR A 251 -5.39 7.75 -16.05
CA TYR A 251 -4.91 7.10 -17.27
C TYR A 251 -3.39 7.10 -17.38
N SER A 252 -2.73 8.21 -17.03
CA SER A 252 -1.26 8.31 -17.07
C SER A 252 -0.60 7.34 -16.08
N LEU A 253 -1.12 7.24 -14.86
CA LEU A 253 -0.62 6.33 -13.84
C LEU A 253 -0.89 4.86 -14.22
N ALA A 254 -2.07 4.57 -14.79
CA ALA A 254 -2.38 3.23 -15.30
C ALA A 254 -1.45 2.82 -16.45
N ALA A 255 -1.11 3.75 -17.37
CA ALA A 255 -0.16 3.51 -18.45
C ALA A 255 1.25 3.19 -17.89
N VAL A 256 1.73 3.95 -16.89
CA VAL A 256 3.01 3.67 -16.21
C VAL A 256 2.97 2.29 -15.54
N GLY A 257 1.88 1.97 -14.84
CA GLY A 257 1.70 0.66 -14.21
C GLY A 257 1.72 -0.49 -15.23
N LEU A 258 1.04 -0.32 -16.38
CA LEU A 258 1.03 -1.31 -17.46
C LEU A 258 2.42 -1.50 -18.08
N CYS A 259 3.14 -0.42 -18.38
CA CYS A 259 4.52 -0.49 -18.86
C CYS A 259 5.43 -1.22 -17.87
N THR A 260 5.30 -0.91 -16.58
CA THR A 260 6.04 -1.58 -15.51
C THR A 260 5.73 -3.08 -15.46
N ALA A 261 4.46 -3.45 -15.57
CA ALA A 261 4.03 -4.86 -15.59
C ALA A 261 4.59 -5.61 -16.82
N ILE A 262 4.58 -5.00 -17.99
CA ILE A 262 5.16 -5.57 -19.22
C ILE A 262 6.67 -5.77 -19.07
N VAL A 263 7.38 -4.77 -18.55
CA VAL A 263 8.84 -4.84 -18.37
C VAL A 263 9.18 -5.89 -17.30
N GLN A 264 8.61 -5.79 -16.11
CA GLN A 264 8.93 -6.71 -15.00
C GLN A 264 8.40 -8.13 -15.21
N GLY A 265 7.19 -8.28 -15.74
CA GLY A 265 6.54 -9.58 -15.93
C GLY A 265 6.99 -10.31 -17.20
N GLY A 266 7.29 -9.56 -18.27
CA GLY A 266 7.61 -10.11 -19.59
C GLY A 266 9.08 -9.95 -19.97
N LEU A 267 9.52 -8.69 -20.14
CA LEU A 267 10.82 -8.38 -20.71
C LEU A 267 11.98 -8.89 -19.84
N THR A 268 11.86 -8.77 -18.52
CA THR A 268 12.86 -9.24 -17.57
C THR A 268 13.08 -10.76 -17.68
N ARG A 269 12.03 -11.56 -17.91
CA ARG A 269 12.14 -13.00 -18.10
C ARG A 269 12.92 -13.39 -19.36
N ILE A 270 12.87 -12.54 -20.37
CA ILE A 270 13.54 -12.77 -21.67
C ILE A 270 14.99 -12.25 -21.63
N LEU A 271 15.21 -11.08 -21.03
CA LEU A 271 16.50 -10.39 -21.05
C LEU A 271 17.48 -10.93 -20.00
N LEU A 272 17.03 -11.23 -18.77
CA LEU A 272 17.89 -11.71 -17.70
C LEU A 272 18.70 -12.97 -18.06
N PRO A 273 18.10 -14.02 -18.67
CA PRO A 273 18.87 -15.19 -19.08
C PRO A 273 19.89 -14.89 -20.20
N LYS A 274 19.61 -13.87 -21.05
CA LYS A 274 20.48 -13.52 -22.19
C LYS A 274 21.64 -12.59 -21.81
N MET A 275 21.40 -11.64 -20.91
CA MET A 275 22.36 -10.61 -20.54
C MET A 275 23.16 -10.95 -19.27
N GLY A 276 22.67 -11.87 -18.45
CA GLY A 276 23.18 -12.14 -17.11
C GLY A 276 22.80 -11.04 -16.11
N THR A 277 22.73 -11.40 -14.82
CA THR A 277 22.29 -10.49 -13.76
C THR A 277 23.17 -9.24 -13.61
N ARG A 278 24.47 -9.36 -13.90
CA ARG A 278 25.42 -8.23 -13.77
C ARG A 278 25.21 -7.13 -14.82
N ASN A 279 24.76 -7.47 -16.03
CA ASN A 279 24.57 -6.53 -17.14
C ASN A 279 23.10 -6.06 -17.24
N ALA A 280 22.21 -6.63 -16.42
CA ALA A 280 20.79 -6.31 -16.41
C ALA A 280 20.41 -5.25 -15.34
N VAL A 281 21.35 -4.92 -14.46
CA VAL A 281 21.25 -3.84 -13.47
C VAL A 281 21.96 -2.60 -14.00
#